data_1bb3b6bef8e4274b66067d9709ae65e3
#
_entry.id   1bb3b6bef8e4274b66067d9709ae65e3
#
_cell.length_a   1.000
_cell.length_b   1.000
_cell.length_c   1.000
_cell.angle_alpha   90.00
_cell.angle_beta   90.00
_cell.angle_gamma   90.00
#
_symmetry.space_group_name_H-M   'P 1'
#
loop_
_entity.id
_entity.type
_entity.pdbx_description
1 polymer ?
#
loop_
_entity_poly.entity_id
_entity_poly.type
_entity_poly.pdbx_seq_one_letter_code
_entity_poly.pdbx_strand_id
1 'polypeptide(L)'
;MTQVITANADGLALCAAKLHQGLAVAMPTETVYGLAADATQGAAIAQIYALKNRPQFNPLICHVPDLESARHLGVFNAAAEKLADEFWPGPLTLVVPRHENTPVHALASAGLPTLAIRVPAHRVAQDLLRAFGRPVVAPSANPSGRLSPSQAAHVAAMLPDIPVLD
;
A
#
# COMPACT_ATOMS: atom_id res chain seq x y z
N MET A 1 17.75 7.06 -13.10
CA MET A 1 16.75 6.60 -14.11
C MET A 1 15.82 5.61 -13.42
N THR A 2 14.52 5.81 -13.52
CA THR A 2 13.52 4.91 -12.95
C THR A 2 13.70 3.50 -13.51
N GLN A 3 13.77 2.52 -12.62
CA GLN A 3 13.82 1.12 -13.01
C GLN A 3 12.38 0.58 -13.11
N VAL A 4 11.90 0.30 -14.31
CA VAL A 4 10.68 -0.50 -14.52
C VAL A 4 11.08 -1.97 -14.39
N ILE A 5 10.42 -2.68 -13.49
CA ILE A 5 10.70 -4.07 -13.13
C ILE A 5 9.51 -4.90 -13.62
N THR A 6 9.78 -5.88 -14.47
CA THR A 6 8.73 -6.78 -14.97
C THR A 6 8.13 -7.61 -13.83
N ALA A 7 6.80 -7.71 -13.77
CA ALA A 7 6.06 -8.44 -12.75
C ALA A 7 6.09 -9.97 -12.97
N ASN A 8 7.30 -10.52 -12.98
CA ASN A 8 7.56 -11.97 -12.96
C ASN A 8 8.08 -12.39 -11.57
N ALA A 9 8.39 -13.65 -11.36
CA ALA A 9 8.86 -14.17 -10.07
C ALA A 9 10.09 -13.42 -9.53
N ASP A 10 11.07 -13.12 -10.38
CA ASP A 10 12.30 -12.40 -9.98
C ASP A 10 12.01 -10.94 -9.65
N GLY A 11 11.16 -10.27 -10.44
CA GLY A 11 10.75 -8.89 -10.20
C GLY A 11 9.94 -8.72 -8.91
N LEU A 12 9.03 -9.66 -8.64
CA LEU A 12 8.27 -9.70 -7.38
C LEU A 12 9.19 -9.91 -6.18
N ALA A 13 10.14 -10.86 -6.26
CA ALA A 13 11.12 -11.10 -5.22
C ALA A 13 12.02 -9.89 -4.96
N LEU A 14 12.48 -9.23 -6.03
CA LEU A 14 13.27 -7.98 -5.94
C LEU A 14 12.50 -6.86 -5.25
N CYS A 15 11.22 -6.64 -5.64
CA CYS A 15 10.38 -5.62 -5.03
C CYS A 15 10.08 -5.92 -3.57
N ALA A 16 9.77 -7.18 -3.22
CA ALA A 16 9.58 -7.61 -1.84
C ALA A 16 10.84 -7.39 -1.00
N ALA A 17 12.03 -7.71 -1.52
CA ALA A 17 13.31 -7.46 -0.85
C ALA A 17 13.54 -5.95 -0.60
N LYS A 18 13.20 -5.08 -1.56
CA LYS A 18 13.27 -3.62 -1.38
C LYS A 18 12.32 -3.14 -0.27
N LEU A 19 11.08 -3.64 -0.23
CA LEU A 19 10.14 -3.33 0.84
C LEU A 19 10.66 -3.78 2.22
N HIS A 20 11.28 -4.97 2.32
CA HIS A 20 11.92 -5.44 3.57
C HIS A 20 13.08 -4.56 4.03
N GLN A 21 13.78 -3.91 3.09
CA GLN A 21 14.84 -2.93 3.37
C GLN A 21 14.28 -1.55 3.77
N GLY A 22 12.95 -1.39 3.82
CA GLY A 22 12.30 -0.11 4.11
C GLY A 22 12.25 0.86 2.93
N LEU A 23 12.54 0.38 1.71
CA LEU A 23 12.51 1.19 0.49
C LEU A 23 11.11 1.17 -0.13
N ALA A 24 10.72 2.28 -0.76
CA ALA A 24 9.44 2.36 -1.46
C ALA A 24 9.51 1.70 -2.85
N VAL A 25 8.38 1.13 -3.29
CA VAL A 25 8.17 0.54 -4.61
C VAL A 25 6.82 1.01 -5.16
N ALA A 26 6.75 1.41 -6.41
CA ALA A 26 5.46 1.64 -7.05
C ALA A 26 4.88 0.32 -7.58
N MET A 27 3.63 0.05 -7.27
CA MET A 27 2.91 -1.15 -7.71
C MET A 27 1.59 -0.80 -8.40
N PRO A 28 1.19 -1.53 -9.46
CA PRO A 28 -0.10 -1.31 -10.12
C PRO A 28 -1.25 -1.79 -9.23
N THR A 29 -2.38 -1.10 -9.30
CA THR A 29 -3.66 -1.56 -8.76
C THR A 29 -4.74 -1.42 -9.81
N GLU A 30 -5.96 -1.93 -9.54
CA GLU A 30 -7.12 -1.77 -10.42
C GLU A 30 -7.65 -0.32 -10.48
N THR A 31 -7.09 0.58 -9.67
CA THR A 31 -7.41 2.02 -9.71
C THR A 31 -6.26 2.82 -10.30
N VAL A 32 -5.20 3.02 -9.53
CA VAL A 32 -4.01 3.79 -9.91
C VAL A 32 -2.76 3.11 -9.36
N TYR A 33 -1.57 3.49 -9.82
CA TYR A 33 -0.33 3.02 -9.18
C TYR A 33 -0.24 3.53 -7.75
N GLY A 34 0.05 2.61 -6.82
CA GLY A 34 0.30 2.91 -5.41
C GLY A 34 1.78 2.97 -5.10
N LEU A 35 2.19 3.92 -4.26
CA LEU A 35 3.54 4.00 -3.72
C LEU A 35 3.61 3.17 -2.44
N ALA A 36 4.04 1.91 -2.57
CA ALA A 36 4.06 0.93 -1.50
C ALA A 36 5.28 1.09 -0.59
N ALA A 37 5.08 0.96 0.71
CA ALA A 37 6.12 0.83 1.72
C ALA A 37 5.65 -0.04 2.88
N ASP A 38 6.59 -0.64 3.63
CA ASP A 38 6.30 -1.48 4.80
C ASP A 38 5.50 -0.70 5.86
N ALA A 39 4.25 -1.10 6.09
CA ALA A 39 3.37 -0.46 7.07
C ALA A 39 3.79 -0.68 8.52
N THR A 40 4.72 -1.60 8.78
CA THR A 40 5.24 -1.90 10.12
C THR A 40 6.46 -1.04 10.49
N GLN A 41 7.06 -0.35 9.51
CA GLN A 41 8.28 0.45 9.67
C GLN A 41 8.00 1.96 9.60
N GLY A 42 8.12 2.66 10.73
CA GLY A 42 7.89 4.11 10.78
C GLY A 42 8.79 4.90 9.82
N ALA A 43 10.05 4.50 9.64
CA ALA A 43 10.99 5.15 8.71
C ALA A 43 10.55 5.00 7.24
N ALA A 44 10.05 3.82 6.84
CA ALA A 44 9.52 3.58 5.49
C ALA A 44 8.27 4.43 5.22
N ILE A 45 7.38 4.55 6.20
CA ILE A 45 6.19 5.40 6.11
C ILE A 45 6.58 6.90 6.02
N ALA A 46 7.54 7.34 6.83
CA ALA A 46 8.03 8.72 6.78
C ALA A 46 8.62 9.06 5.41
N GLN A 47 9.31 8.12 4.76
CA GLN A 47 9.78 8.26 3.39
C GLN A 47 8.64 8.50 2.39
N ILE A 48 7.50 7.80 2.54
CA ILE A 48 6.30 8.03 1.69
C ILE A 48 5.80 9.47 1.83
N TYR A 49 5.70 9.98 3.05
CA TYR A 49 5.26 11.36 3.27
C TYR A 49 6.24 12.36 2.64
N ALA A 50 7.54 12.14 2.78
CA ALA A 50 8.59 13.00 2.21
C ALA A 50 8.57 12.98 0.67
N LEU A 51 8.55 11.79 0.04
CA LEU A 51 8.51 11.61 -1.42
C LEU A 51 7.30 12.28 -2.07
N LYS A 52 6.18 12.27 -1.38
CA LYS A 52 4.92 12.84 -1.87
C LYS A 52 4.74 14.31 -1.51
N ASN A 53 5.58 14.87 -0.66
CA ASN A 53 5.32 16.17 -0.01
C ASN A 53 3.90 16.21 0.61
N ARG A 54 3.54 15.10 1.33
CA ARG A 54 2.21 14.88 1.89
C ARG A 54 2.17 15.33 3.35
N PRO A 55 1.13 16.04 3.79
CA PRO A 55 0.95 16.36 5.21
C PRO A 55 0.79 15.09 6.05
N GLN A 56 1.53 15.00 7.18
CA GLN A 56 1.53 13.81 8.04
C GLN A 56 0.22 13.55 8.79
N PHE A 57 -0.67 14.53 8.87
CA PHE A 57 -2.01 14.36 9.44
C PHE A 57 -3.00 13.66 8.51
N ASN A 58 -2.61 13.37 7.27
CA ASN A 58 -3.46 12.71 6.28
C ASN A 58 -3.13 11.21 6.25
N PRO A 59 -3.96 10.32 6.85
CA PRO A 59 -3.64 8.92 7.00
C PRO A 59 -3.47 8.19 5.66
N LEU A 60 -2.82 7.04 5.70
CA LEU A 60 -2.54 6.19 4.55
C LEU A 60 -3.43 4.95 4.58
N ILE A 61 -3.71 4.39 3.40
CA ILE A 61 -4.46 3.15 3.27
C ILE A 61 -3.49 1.97 3.36
N CYS A 62 -3.75 1.05 4.29
CA CYS A 62 -3.05 -0.21 4.40
C CYS A 62 -3.61 -1.22 3.39
N HIS A 63 -2.73 -1.88 2.66
CA HIS A 63 -3.09 -2.93 1.70
C HIS A 63 -2.61 -4.28 2.19
N VAL A 64 -3.46 -5.28 2.08
CA VAL A 64 -3.22 -6.68 2.47
C VAL A 64 -3.76 -7.62 1.40
N PRO A 65 -3.29 -8.91 1.35
CA PRO A 65 -3.70 -9.83 0.29
C PRO A 65 -5.12 -10.38 0.45
N ASP A 66 -5.70 -10.37 1.66
CA ASP A 66 -6.99 -11.00 1.95
C ASP A 66 -7.64 -10.44 3.23
N LEU A 67 -8.89 -10.84 3.46
CA LEU A 67 -9.67 -10.44 4.64
C LEU A 67 -9.09 -11.01 5.94
N GLU A 68 -8.51 -12.21 5.92
CA GLU A 68 -7.89 -12.80 7.11
C GLU A 68 -6.72 -11.94 7.59
N SER A 69 -5.85 -11.53 6.68
CA SER A 69 -4.77 -10.57 6.98
C SER A 69 -5.31 -9.23 7.48
N ALA A 70 -6.43 -8.74 6.93
CA ALA A 70 -7.05 -7.49 7.35
C ALA A 70 -7.56 -7.54 8.80
N ARG A 71 -8.12 -8.69 9.23
CA ARG A 71 -8.58 -8.91 10.61
C ARG A 71 -7.47 -8.80 11.66
N HIS A 72 -6.23 -9.09 11.29
CA HIS A 72 -5.08 -8.85 12.18
C HIS A 72 -4.73 -7.38 12.34
N LEU A 73 -5.20 -6.51 11.44
CA LEU A 73 -4.89 -5.09 11.48
C LEU A 73 -5.97 -4.28 12.19
N GLY A 74 -7.24 -4.66 12.00
CA GLY A 74 -8.39 -3.90 12.50
C GLY A 74 -9.53 -4.77 12.99
N VAL A 75 -10.45 -4.16 13.74
CA VAL A 75 -11.63 -4.84 14.29
C VAL A 75 -12.81 -4.67 13.35
N PHE A 76 -13.25 -5.77 12.75
CA PHE A 76 -14.37 -5.79 11.80
C PHE A 76 -15.68 -6.12 12.52
N ASN A 77 -16.65 -5.24 12.47
CA ASN A 77 -18.02 -5.53 12.89
C ASN A 77 -18.79 -6.25 11.77
N ALA A 78 -20.00 -6.72 12.04
CA ALA A 78 -20.80 -7.48 11.08
C ALA A 78 -21.04 -6.73 9.74
N ALA A 79 -21.17 -5.40 9.77
CA ALA A 79 -21.34 -4.61 8.55
C ALA A 79 -20.04 -4.55 7.74
N ALA A 80 -18.89 -4.36 8.40
CA ALA A 80 -17.57 -4.36 7.75
C ALA A 80 -17.24 -5.72 7.15
N GLU A 81 -17.53 -6.82 7.87
CA GLU A 81 -17.38 -8.20 7.35
C GLU A 81 -18.20 -8.40 6.08
N LYS A 82 -19.49 -8.06 6.10
CA LYS A 82 -20.36 -8.21 4.94
C LYS A 82 -19.88 -7.39 3.73
N LEU A 83 -19.40 -6.16 3.94
CA LEU A 83 -18.86 -5.32 2.87
C LEU A 83 -17.54 -5.89 2.33
N ALA A 84 -16.68 -6.41 3.20
CA ALA A 84 -15.44 -7.07 2.79
C ALA A 84 -15.71 -8.32 1.96
N ASP A 85 -16.62 -9.19 2.40
CA ASP A 85 -16.99 -10.41 1.68
C ASP A 85 -17.59 -10.13 0.30
N GLU A 86 -18.35 -9.03 0.16
CA GLU A 86 -19.01 -8.66 -1.11
C GLU A 86 -18.05 -7.97 -2.08
N PHE A 87 -17.13 -7.09 -1.59
CA PHE A 87 -16.39 -6.17 -2.43
C PHE A 87 -14.88 -6.37 -2.45
N TRP A 88 -14.33 -7.29 -1.65
CA TRP A 88 -12.91 -7.63 -1.67
C TRP A 88 -12.65 -9.01 -2.30
N PRO A 89 -11.60 -9.12 -3.11
CA PRO A 89 -10.66 -8.08 -3.58
C PRO A 89 -11.33 -7.02 -4.47
N GLY A 90 -11.01 -5.74 -4.23
CA GLY A 90 -11.61 -4.65 -5.00
C GLY A 90 -11.20 -3.23 -4.54
N PRO A 91 -11.78 -2.19 -5.15
CA PRO A 91 -11.42 -0.81 -4.88
C PRO A 91 -11.97 -0.25 -3.56
N LEU A 92 -12.79 -1.02 -2.83
CA LEU A 92 -13.35 -0.58 -1.55
C LEU A 92 -12.27 -0.46 -0.48
N THR A 93 -12.23 0.68 0.20
CA THR A 93 -11.46 0.87 1.43
C THR A 93 -12.39 0.93 2.62
N LEU A 94 -12.15 0.12 3.64
CA LEU A 94 -12.87 0.14 4.90
C LEU A 94 -12.04 0.85 5.96
N VAL A 95 -12.68 1.73 6.72
CA VAL A 95 -12.08 2.39 7.89
C VAL A 95 -12.65 1.72 9.13
N VAL A 96 -11.80 1.01 9.85
CA VAL A 96 -12.17 0.21 11.03
C VAL A 96 -11.33 0.58 12.24
N PRO A 97 -11.78 0.33 13.48
CA PRO A 97 -10.94 0.49 14.65
C PRO A 97 -9.65 -0.32 14.53
N ARG A 98 -8.53 0.23 14.99
CA ARG A 98 -7.25 -0.49 15.03
C ARG A 98 -7.38 -1.68 15.97
N HIS A 99 -6.83 -2.83 15.56
CA HIS A 99 -6.63 -3.94 16.49
C HIS A 99 -5.57 -3.53 17.52
N GLU A 100 -5.74 -3.92 18.80
CA GLU A 100 -4.83 -3.56 19.89
C GLU A 100 -3.39 -4.00 19.59
N ASN A 101 -3.23 -5.21 19.02
CA ASN A 101 -1.94 -5.81 18.67
C ASN A 101 -1.57 -5.66 17.18
N THR A 102 -2.12 -4.67 16.49
CA THR A 102 -1.79 -4.45 15.07
C THR A 102 -0.30 -4.17 14.90
N PRO A 103 0.38 -4.82 13.92
CA PRO A 103 1.78 -4.52 13.63
C PRO A 103 1.96 -3.19 12.88
N VAL A 104 0.88 -2.56 12.43
CA VAL A 104 0.93 -1.32 11.67
C VAL A 104 1.40 -0.17 12.56
N HIS A 105 2.45 0.52 12.12
CA HIS A 105 3.00 1.67 12.85
C HIS A 105 1.99 2.83 12.91
N ALA A 106 1.94 3.55 14.04
CA ALA A 106 0.96 4.63 14.29
C ALA A 106 1.00 5.76 13.25
N LEU A 107 2.14 5.98 12.61
CA LEU A 107 2.29 6.99 11.55
C LEU A 107 1.40 6.70 10.33
N ALA A 108 1.09 5.43 10.03
CA ALA A 108 0.18 5.07 8.94
C ALA A 108 -1.24 5.59 9.15
N SER A 109 -1.70 5.59 10.40
CA SER A 109 -3.02 6.12 10.78
C SER A 109 -3.01 7.60 11.17
N ALA A 110 -1.87 8.30 11.04
CA ALA A 110 -1.70 9.66 11.54
C ALA A 110 -2.07 9.80 13.04
N GLY A 111 -1.83 8.75 13.83
CA GLY A 111 -2.18 8.69 15.25
C GLY A 111 -3.66 8.47 15.57
N LEU A 112 -4.51 8.24 14.56
CA LEU A 112 -5.93 7.98 14.75
C LEU A 112 -6.18 6.57 15.33
N PRO A 113 -7.29 6.36 16.06
CA PRO A 113 -7.65 5.06 16.61
C PRO A 113 -8.23 4.09 15.56
N THR A 114 -8.25 4.50 14.29
CA THR A 114 -8.77 3.74 13.16
C THR A 114 -7.70 3.49 12.11
N LEU A 115 -7.88 2.46 11.29
CA LEU A 115 -7.09 2.17 10.09
C LEU A 115 -7.99 2.13 8.86
N ALA A 116 -7.51 2.69 7.77
CA ALA A 116 -8.05 2.48 6.44
C ALA A 116 -7.37 1.23 5.83
N ILE A 117 -8.16 0.23 5.44
CA ILE A 117 -7.67 -1.06 4.95
C ILE A 117 -8.34 -1.39 3.63
N ARG A 118 -7.57 -1.96 2.70
CA ARG A 118 -8.05 -2.42 1.38
C ARG A 118 -7.37 -3.72 0.98
N VAL A 119 -8.13 -4.59 0.33
CA VAL A 119 -7.63 -5.78 -0.39
C VAL A 119 -7.76 -5.47 -1.89
N PRO A 120 -6.65 -5.13 -2.60
CA PRO A 120 -6.72 -4.76 -4.01
C PRO A 120 -7.00 -5.98 -4.90
N ALA A 121 -7.69 -5.80 -6.05
CA ALA A 121 -8.00 -6.89 -6.99
C ALA A 121 -6.91 -7.14 -8.03
N HIS A 122 -6.00 -6.20 -8.25
CA HIS A 122 -4.97 -6.33 -9.28
C HIS A 122 -4.00 -7.47 -8.98
N ARG A 123 -3.82 -8.40 -9.93
CA ARG A 123 -2.99 -9.60 -9.76
C ARG A 123 -1.58 -9.29 -9.28
N VAL A 124 -0.90 -8.33 -9.90
CA VAL A 124 0.49 -7.98 -9.54
C VAL A 124 0.56 -7.42 -8.10
N ALA A 125 -0.42 -6.60 -7.69
CA ALA A 125 -0.49 -6.13 -6.30
C ALA A 125 -0.66 -7.29 -5.32
N GLN A 126 -1.56 -8.23 -5.63
CA GLN A 126 -1.81 -9.42 -4.83
C GLN A 126 -0.56 -10.30 -4.71
N ASP A 127 0.14 -10.52 -5.82
CA ASP A 127 1.34 -11.35 -5.84
C ASP A 127 2.48 -10.68 -5.04
N LEU A 128 2.65 -9.35 -5.15
CA LEU A 128 3.61 -8.60 -4.34
C LEU A 128 3.28 -8.65 -2.84
N LEU A 129 2.01 -8.44 -2.47
CA LEU A 129 1.57 -8.49 -1.07
C LEU A 129 1.83 -9.87 -0.44
N ARG A 130 1.58 -10.96 -1.20
CA ARG A 130 1.89 -12.32 -0.75
C ARG A 130 3.39 -12.57 -0.65
N ALA A 131 4.17 -12.13 -1.65
CA ALA A 131 5.62 -12.28 -1.65
C ALA A 131 6.29 -11.50 -0.51
N PHE A 132 5.78 -10.32 -0.18
CA PHE A 132 6.28 -9.49 0.92
C PHE A 132 5.87 -10.01 2.30
N GLY A 133 4.65 -10.55 2.43
CA GLY A 133 4.15 -11.18 3.65
C GLY A 133 3.84 -10.24 4.82
N ARG A 134 3.78 -8.93 4.58
CA ARG A 134 3.42 -7.90 5.57
C ARG A 134 2.47 -6.88 4.95
N PRO A 135 1.69 -6.12 5.77
CA PRO A 135 0.90 -5.03 5.24
C PRO A 135 1.79 -3.92 4.67
N VAL A 136 1.34 -3.29 3.59
CA VAL A 136 1.99 -2.11 3.03
C VAL A 136 1.05 -0.90 3.13
N VAL A 137 1.59 0.30 3.33
CA VAL A 137 0.87 1.53 3.02
C VAL A 137 1.06 1.83 1.54
N ALA A 138 0.02 2.22 0.82
CA ALA A 138 0.14 2.53 -0.60
C ALA A 138 -0.80 3.67 -1.03
N PRO A 139 -0.47 4.94 -0.76
CA PRO A 139 -1.12 6.06 -1.42
C PRO A 139 -0.77 6.07 -2.91
N SER A 140 -1.47 6.87 -3.72
CA SER A 140 -1.14 7.01 -5.15
C SER A 140 0.33 7.41 -5.38
N ALA A 141 0.96 6.87 -6.44
CA ALA A 141 2.40 7.06 -6.73
C ALA A 141 2.70 8.37 -7.46
N ASN A 142 2.23 9.51 -6.91
CA ASN A 142 2.46 10.87 -7.40
C ASN A 142 2.77 11.82 -6.25
N PRO A 143 3.47 12.93 -6.48
CA PRO A 143 3.53 14.05 -5.53
C PRO A 143 2.12 14.56 -5.20
N SER A 144 1.90 14.99 -3.96
CA SER A 144 0.59 15.51 -3.53
C SER A 144 0.14 16.68 -4.41
N GLY A 145 -1.17 16.69 -4.78
CA GLY A 145 -1.73 17.71 -5.66
C GLY A 145 -1.51 17.50 -7.17
N ARG A 146 -0.81 16.43 -7.57
CA ARG A 146 -0.67 16.03 -8.98
C ARG A 146 -1.67 14.92 -9.33
N LEU A 147 -1.88 14.71 -10.64
CA LEU A 147 -2.73 13.62 -11.12
C LEU A 147 -2.16 12.26 -10.72
N SER A 148 -3.05 11.35 -10.31
CA SER A 148 -2.67 9.99 -9.95
C SER A 148 -2.25 9.17 -11.18
N PRO A 149 -1.15 8.42 -11.13
CA PRO A 149 -0.62 7.68 -12.27
C PRO A 149 -1.43 6.41 -12.55
N SER A 150 -1.78 6.21 -13.81
CA SER A 150 -2.45 5.00 -14.32
C SER A 150 -1.55 4.11 -15.18
N GLN A 151 -0.31 4.51 -15.41
CA GLN A 151 0.70 3.79 -16.19
C GLN A 151 2.07 3.91 -15.52
N ALA A 152 2.93 2.90 -15.70
CA ALA A 152 4.30 2.89 -15.18
C ALA A 152 5.10 4.12 -15.63
N ALA A 153 4.93 4.54 -16.89
CA ALA A 153 5.59 5.72 -17.45
C ALA A 153 5.20 7.03 -16.70
N HIS A 154 3.96 7.14 -16.22
CA HIS A 154 3.54 8.30 -15.43
C HIS A 154 4.27 8.35 -14.08
N VAL A 155 4.43 7.18 -13.42
CA VAL A 155 5.21 7.09 -12.18
C VAL A 155 6.65 7.48 -12.43
N ALA A 156 7.27 6.91 -13.47
CA ALA A 156 8.66 7.17 -13.84
C ALA A 156 8.93 8.65 -14.09
N ALA A 157 7.99 9.37 -14.69
CA ALA A 157 8.11 10.80 -14.95
C ALA A 157 7.99 11.65 -13.67
N MET A 158 7.20 11.21 -12.67
CA MET A 158 6.93 11.99 -11.46
C MET A 158 7.84 11.62 -10.29
N LEU A 159 8.29 10.36 -10.23
CA LEU A 159 9.11 9.79 -9.16
C LEU A 159 10.28 9.01 -9.77
N PRO A 160 11.28 9.69 -10.37
CA PRO A 160 12.32 9.08 -11.21
C PRO A 160 13.25 8.10 -10.47
N ASP A 161 13.30 8.13 -9.14
CA ASP A 161 14.17 7.28 -8.33
C ASP A 161 13.45 6.08 -7.71
N ILE A 162 12.15 5.96 -7.94
CA ILE A 162 11.32 4.88 -7.38
C ILE A 162 11.22 3.72 -8.39
N PRO A 163 11.58 2.49 -7.99
CA PRO A 163 11.36 1.31 -8.82
C PRO A 163 9.86 1.09 -9.04
N VAL A 164 9.48 0.76 -10.27
CA VAL A 164 8.09 0.55 -10.69
C VAL A 164 7.92 -0.90 -11.10
N LEU A 165 7.11 -1.65 -10.38
CA LEU A 165 6.70 -3.00 -10.75
C LEU A 165 5.57 -2.91 -11.79
N ASP A 166 5.74 -3.55 -12.98
CA ASP A 166 4.80 -3.48 -14.10
C ASP A 166 4.74 -4.79 -14.92
#